data_d8ef05fb75b3babd10344620ed261451
#
_entry.id   d8ef05fb75b3babd10344620ed261451
#
_cell.length_a   1.000
_cell.length_b   1.000
_cell.length_c   1.000
_cell.angle_alpha   90.00
_cell.angle_beta   90.00
_cell.angle_gamma   90.00
#
_symmetry.space_group_name_H-M   'P 1'
#
loop_
_entity.id
_entity.type
_entity.pdbx_description
1 polymer ?
#
loop_
_entity_poly.entity_id
_entity_poly.type
_entity_poly.pdbx_seq_one_letter_code
_entity_poly.pdbx_strand_id
1 'polypeptide(L)'
;MFEIFLTDQARVQIQRLKKDQGLKKRYKAIKKTIHLLSLNPRHNSLRTHEFSSLKGPKNEKIFEAYAEQSTAAAYRIFWYYGPHEKQITIISITSHP
;
A
#
# COMPACT_ATOMS: atom_id res chain seq x y z
N MET A 1 2.92 -13.22 10.54
CA MET A 1 2.41 -12.66 9.28
C MET A 1 1.17 -11.82 9.55
N PHE A 2 1.05 -10.69 8.88
CA PHE A 2 -0.12 -9.82 9.02
C PHE A 2 -1.19 -10.19 8.00
N GLU A 3 -2.42 -10.14 8.43
CA GLU A 3 -3.57 -10.27 7.54
C GLU A 3 -3.83 -8.92 6.87
N ILE A 4 -3.99 -8.91 5.54
CA ILE A 4 -4.14 -7.68 4.77
C ILE A 4 -5.60 -7.46 4.39
N PHE A 5 -6.13 -6.29 4.76
CA PHE A 5 -7.44 -5.84 4.35
C PHE A 5 -7.31 -4.69 3.36
N LEU A 6 -8.27 -4.59 2.47
CA LEU A 6 -8.33 -3.53 1.48
C LEU A 6 -9.61 -2.72 1.67
N THR A 7 -9.50 -1.41 1.65
CA THR A 7 -10.70 -0.57 1.54
C THR A 7 -11.30 -0.75 0.15
N ASP A 8 -12.54 -0.31 -0.03
CA ASP A 8 -13.18 -0.33 -1.34
C ASP A 8 -12.35 0.47 -2.36
N GLN A 9 -11.84 1.62 -1.95
CA GLN A 9 -10.98 2.43 -2.81
C GLN A 9 -9.74 1.67 -3.26
N ALA A 10 -9.05 1.03 -2.33
CA ALA A 10 -7.84 0.26 -2.64
C ALA A 10 -8.16 -0.89 -3.58
N ARG A 11 -9.30 -1.57 -3.36
CA ARG A 11 -9.72 -2.69 -4.21
C ARG A 11 -9.97 -2.22 -5.64
N VAL A 12 -10.66 -1.10 -5.81
CA VAL A 12 -10.91 -0.53 -7.14
C VAL A 12 -9.61 -0.16 -7.84
N GLN A 13 -8.68 0.44 -7.09
CA GLN A 13 -7.39 0.84 -7.65
C GLN A 13 -6.58 -0.37 -8.13
N ILE A 14 -6.56 -1.44 -7.35
CA ILE A 14 -5.88 -2.68 -7.73
C ILE A 14 -6.51 -3.27 -8.99
N GLN A 15 -7.85 -3.29 -9.07
CA GLN A 15 -8.54 -3.84 -10.24
C GLN A 15 -8.21 -3.06 -11.52
N ARG A 16 -8.10 -1.74 -11.42
CA ARG A 16 -7.71 -0.92 -12.57
C ARG A 16 -6.32 -1.27 -13.05
N LEU A 17 -5.37 -1.43 -12.13
CA LEU A 17 -4.01 -1.81 -12.47
C LEU A 17 -3.98 -3.18 -13.13
N LYS A 18 -4.76 -4.12 -12.62
CA LYS A 18 -4.82 -5.48 -13.14
C LYS A 18 -5.35 -5.52 -14.57
N LYS A 19 -6.35 -4.70 -14.88
CA LYS A 19 -7.02 -4.71 -16.18
C LYS A 19 -6.27 -3.93 -17.25
N ASP A 20 -5.42 -3.02 -16.87
CA ASP A 20 -4.70 -2.15 -17.82
C ASP A 20 -3.41 -2.80 -18.26
N GLN A 21 -3.35 -3.18 -19.53
CA GLN A 21 -2.17 -3.85 -20.10
C GLN A 21 -0.91 -2.99 -20.00
N GLY A 22 -1.06 -1.67 -20.08
CA GLY A 22 0.06 -0.74 -19.95
C GLY A 22 0.60 -0.62 -18.53
N LEU A 23 -0.14 -1.13 -17.53
CA LEU A 23 0.25 -1.05 -16.13
C LEU A 23 0.60 -2.41 -15.52
N LYS A 24 0.82 -3.41 -16.37
CA LYS A 24 1.12 -4.77 -15.91
C LYS A 24 2.33 -4.83 -14.99
N LYS A 25 3.37 -4.09 -15.31
CA LYS A 25 4.60 -4.05 -14.52
C LYS A 25 4.34 -3.44 -13.14
N ARG A 26 3.55 -2.38 -13.10
CA ARG A 26 3.17 -1.70 -11.85
C ARG A 26 2.27 -2.59 -11.00
N TYR A 27 1.35 -3.30 -11.62
CA TYR A 27 0.51 -4.26 -10.91
C TYR A 27 1.35 -5.33 -10.21
N LYS A 28 2.38 -5.86 -10.90
CA LYS A 28 3.29 -6.84 -10.30
C LYS A 28 4.03 -6.25 -9.10
N ALA A 29 4.51 -5.00 -9.23
CA ALA A 29 5.22 -4.33 -8.15
C ALA A 29 4.31 -4.14 -6.94
N ILE A 30 3.06 -3.75 -7.14
CA ILE A 30 2.07 -3.59 -6.08
C ILE A 30 1.82 -4.91 -5.36
N LYS A 31 1.60 -5.99 -6.11
CA LYS A 31 1.38 -7.31 -5.52
C LYS A 31 2.55 -7.76 -4.66
N LYS A 32 3.76 -7.59 -5.16
CA LYS A 32 4.98 -7.93 -4.43
C LYS A 32 5.08 -7.13 -3.14
N THR A 33 4.76 -5.84 -3.21
CA THR A 33 4.82 -4.95 -2.06
C THR A 33 3.80 -5.33 -0.99
N ILE A 34 2.58 -5.68 -1.41
CA ILE A 34 1.54 -6.13 -0.48
C ILE A 34 1.98 -7.41 0.23
N HIS A 35 2.57 -8.34 -0.52
CA HIS A 35 3.09 -9.58 0.07
C HIS A 35 4.18 -9.27 1.10
N LEU A 36 5.12 -8.39 0.75
CA LEU A 36 6.20 -8.00 1.65
C LEU A 36 5.66 -7.31 2.90
N LEU A 37 4.64 -6.47 2.74
CA LEU A 37 3.97 -5.82 3.86
C LEU A 37 3.39 -6.84 4.83
N SER A 38 2.79 -7.91 4.30
CA SER A 38 2.22 -8.97 5.14
C SER A 38 3.28 -9.71 5.93
N LEU A 39 4.49 -9.81 5.40
CA LEU A 39 5.59 -10.50 6.08
C LEU A 39 6.33 -9.59 7.05
N ASN A 40 6.62 -8.37 6.63
CA ASN A 40 7.40 -7.43 7.44
C ASN A 40 7.13 -5.98 7.00
N PRO A 41 6.18 -5.28 7.65
CA PRO A 41 5.84 -3.91 7.28
C PRO A 41 6.99 -2.91 7.41
N ARG A 42 8.01 -3.27 8.16
CA ARG A 42 9.19 -2.40 8.37
C ARG A 42 10.39 -2.83 7.53
N HIS A 43 10.18 -3.69 6.53
CA HIS A 43 11.27 -4.09 5.64
C HIS A 43 11.87 -2.86 4.96
N ASN A 44 13.21 -2.82 4.90
CA ASN A 44 13.93 -1.65 4.39
C ASN A 44 13.51 -1.24 2.97
N SER A 45 13.22 -2.22 2.11
CA SER A 45 12.87 -1.93 0.71
C SER A 45 11.54 -1.20 0.56
N LEU A 46 10.68 -1.23 1.60
CA LEU A 46 9.40 -0.52 1.58
C LEU A 46 9.57 0.97 1.87
N ARG A 47 10.65 1.35 2.51
CA ARG A 47 10.89 2.73 2.97
C ARG A 47 9.69 3.28 3.75
N THR A 48 9.10 2.43 4.57
CA THR A 48 7.92 2.80 5.37
C THR A 48 8.19 4.00 6.24
N HIS A 49 7.32 4.98 6.15
CA HIS A 49 7.37 6.15 7.03
C HIS A 49 5.96 6.65 7.29
N GLU A 50 5.79 7.39 8.38
CA GLU A 50 4.50 7.94 8.75
C GLU A 50 4.10 9.05 7.78
N PHE A 51 2.81 9.04 7.38
CA PHE A 51 2.22 10.10 6.56
C PHE A 51 1.24 10.86 7.45
N SER A 52 1.75 11.90 8.10
CA SER A 52 1.01 12.58 9.17
C SER A 52 -0.17 13.42 8.71
N SER A 53 -0.30 13.67 7.41
CA SER A 53 -1.42 14.45 6.85
C SER A 53 -2.75 13.71 6.91
N LEU A 54 -2.73 12.40 7.13
CA LEU A 54 -3.94 11.58 7.20
C LEU A 54 -3.97 10.77 8.49
N LYS A 55 -5.19 10.45 8.93
CA LYS A 55 -5.42 9.55 10.04
C LYS A 55 -6.43 8.49 9.63
N GLY A 56 -6.34 7.32 10.23
CA GLY A 56 -7.31 6.25 10.02
C GLY A 56 -8.64 6.56 10.71
N PRO A 57 -9.66 5.70 10.51
CA PRO A 57 -11.01 5.95 11.02
C PRO A 57 -11.09 6.04 12.54
N LYS A 58 -10.14 5.44 13.27
CA LYS A 58 -10.06 5.53 14.73
C LYS A 58 -8.81 6.28 15.16
N ASN A 59 -8.41 7.27 14.36
CA ASN A 59 -7.24 8.11 14.61
C ASN A 59 -5.92 7.33 14.52
N GLU A 60 -5.89 6.22 13.81
CA GLU A 60 -4.65 5.46 13.60
C GLU A 60 -3.66 6.27 12.79
N LYS A 61 -2.38 6.06 13.06
CA LYS A 61 -1.31 6.60 12.22
C LYS A 61 -1.34 5.94 10.86
N ILE A 62 -1.22 6.75 9.81
CA ILE A 62 -1.12 6.25 8.44
C ILE A 62 0.35 6.19 8.04
N PHE A 63 0.71 5.11 7.38
CA PHE A 63 2.06 4.90 6.87
C PHE A 63 2.05 4.83 5.35
N GLU A 64 3.16 5.21 4.76
CA GLU A 64 3.36 5.15 3.32
C GLU A 64 4.46 4.14 3.04
N ALA A 65 4.19 3.20 2.12
CA ALA A 65 5.19 2.25 1.64
C ALA A 65 5.37 2.44 0.14
N TYR A 66 6.59 2.28 -0.34
CA TYR A 66 6.92 2.48 -1.75
C TYR A 66 6.90 1.14 -2.48
N ALA A 67 6.03 1.05 -3.49
CA ALA A 67 6.01 -0.11 -4.38
C ALA A 67 7.03 0.03 -5.49
N GLU A 68 7.31 1.27 -5.88
CA GLU A 68 8.31 1.59 -6.89
C GLU A 68 9.20 2.71 -6.38
N GLN A 69 10.45 2.71 -6.83
CA GLN A 69 11.42 3.74 -6.46
C GLN A 69 12.15 4.16 -7.73
N SER A 70 12.61 5.40 -7.76
CA SER A 70 13.40 5.92 -8.88
C SER A 70 12.66 5.92 -10.22
N THR A 71 11.34 5.84 -10.20
CA THR A 71 10.49 5.85 -11.38
C THR A 71 9.60 7.08 -11.33
N ALA A 72 9.42 7.76 -12.47
CA ALA A 72 8.46 8.85 -12.54
C ALA A 72 7.06 8.35 -12.17
N ALA A 73 6.33 9.11 -11.37
CA ALA A 73 5.01 8.74 -10.89
C ALA A 73 4.99 7.37 -10.19
N ALA A 74 6.03 7.10 -9.39
CA ALA A 74 6.16 5.85 -8.66
C ALA A 74 4.93 5.59 -7.79
N TYR A 75 4.46 4.34 -7.77
CA TYR A 75 3.30 3.97 -6.98
C TYR A 75 3.66 3.77 -5.53
N ARG A 76 2.73 4.17 -4.64
CA ARG A 76 2.86 4.07 -3.20
C ARG A 76 1.59 3.49 -2.61
N ILE A 77 1.75 2.84 -1.45
CA ILE A 77 0.65 2.21 -0.72
C ILE A 77 0.51 2.93 0.62
N PHE A 78 -0.70 3.41 0.92
CA PHE A 78 -1.01 4.03 2.20
C PHE A 78 -1.78 3.03 3.04
N TRP A 79 -1.35 2.86 4.30
CA TRP A 79 -1.89 1.78 5.13
C TRP A 79 -1.79 2.14 6.61
N TYR A 80 -2.52 1.39 7.45
CA TYR A 80 -2.41 1.51 8.90
C TYR A 80 -2.49 0.14 9.55
N TYR A 81 -1.98 0.05 10.78
CA TYR A 81 -2.12 -1.16 11.60
C TYR A 81 -3.54 -1.21 12.14
N GLY A 82 -4.23 -2.31 11.94
CA GLY A 82 -5.58 -2.51 12.41
C GLY A 82 -6.49 -3.06 11.33
N PRO A 83 -7.78 -3.29 11.69
CA PRO A 83 -8.47 -2.88 12.91
C PRO A 83 -8.04 -3.63 14.16
N HIS A 84 -7.52 -4.84 14.02
CA HIS A 84 -7.10 -5.65 15.17
C HIS A 84 -5.61 -5.98 15.07
N GLU A 85 -5.10 -6.61 16.15
CA GLU A 85 -3.73 -7.06 16.20
C GLU A 85 -3.40 -7.99 15.03
N LYS A 86 -2.20 -7.85 14.47
CA LYS A 86 -1.75 -8.63 13.32
C LYS A 86 -2.55 -8.39 12.04
N GLN A 87 -3.24 -7.25 11.97
CA GLN A 87 -3.97 -6.84 10.78
C GLN A 87 -3.44 -5.52 10.25
N ILE A 88 -3.44 -5.38 8.93
CA ILE A 88 -3.06 -4.16 8.22
C ILE A 88 -4.16 -3.85 7.22
N THR A 89 -4.60 -2.59 7.19
CA THR A 89 -5.58 -2.12 6.21
C THR A 89 -4.89 -1.18 5.23
N ILE A 90 -4.98 -1.50 3.95
CA ILE A 90 -4.50 -0.65 2.86
C ILE A 90 -5.65 0.27 2.46
N ILE A 91 -5.45 1.58 2.59
CA ILE A 91 -6.51 2.55 2.31
C ILE A 91 -6.47 3.08 0.90
N SER A 92 -5.29 3.18 0.29
CA SER A 92 -5.19 3.63 -1.09
C SER A 92 -3.87 3.21 -1.71
N ILE A 93 -3.87 3.11 -3.03
CA ILE A 93 -2.72 2.76 -3.86
C ILE A 93 -2.69 3.76 -4.99
N THR A 94 -1.73 4.68 -4.96
CA THR A 94 -1.70 5.79 -5.92
C THR A 94 -0.29 6.04 -6.44
N SER A 95 -0.24 6.66 -7.62
CA SER A 95 1.03 7.15 -8.13
C SER A 95 1.42 8.43 -7.39
N HIS A 96 2.71 8.69 -7.32
CA HIS A 96 3.22 9.96 -6.78
C HIS A 96 2.80 11.09 -7.71
N PRO A 97 2.19 12.16 -7.18
CA PRO A 97 1.82 13.30 -8.00
C PRO A 97 3.01 14.04 -8.59
#